data_cb133c93341c64339f5967771ba07571
#
_entry.id   cb133c93341c64339f5967771ba07571
#
_cell.length_a   1.000
_cell.length_b   1.000
_cell.length_c   1.000
_cell.angle_alpha   90.00
_cell.angle_beta   90.00
_cell.angle_gamma   90.00
#
_symmetry.space_group_name_H-M   'P 1'
#
loop_
_entity.id
_entity.type
_entity.pdbx_description
1 polymer ?
#
loop_
_entity_poly.entity_id
_entity_poly.type
_entity_poly.pdbx_seq_one_letter_code
_entity_poly.pdbx_strand_id
1 'polypeptide(L)'
;VHFDLRTATMDDIGFRAATANLSDIAAMGATPQYLLVSLAIPRTGASRQVHQLYRGMMAACRPHRVGLIGGDTSASCSGWFLSLTLIGMVPPRKALFRHGARIGDLLYVTGTIGDSLAGMKLLNELPHRAALSTRHRQFLTGRHLRPTARIAEGQWLSVHRFATSAIDISDGLS
;
A
#
# COMPACT_ATOMS: atom_id res chain seq x y z
N VAL A 1 -10.41 -6.25 -8.98
CA VAL A 1 -9.28 -7.15 -8.74
C VAL A 1 -8.05 -6.32 -8.43
N HIS A 2 -7.49 -6.45 -7.21
CA HIS A 2 -6.42 -5.58 -6.71
C HIS A 2 -5.02 -6.05 -7.10
N PHE A 3 -4.86 -7.26 -7.62
CA PHE A 3 -3.58 -7.79 -8.07
C PHE A 3 -3.74 -8.84 -9.18
N ASP A 4 -2.68 -9.06 -9.94
CA ASP A 4 -2.61 -10.03 -11.02
C ASP A 4 -1.31 -10.86 -10.87
N LEU A 5 -1.48 -12.18 -10.71
CA LEU A 5 -0.36 -13.12 -10.57
C LEU A 5 0.50 -13.28 -11.83
N ARG A 6 0.04 -12.76 -12.97
CA ARG A 6 0.83 -12.74 -14.21
C ARG A 6 1.91 -11.66 -14.18
N THR A 7 1.69 -10.59 -13.43
CA THR A 7 2.54 -9.39 -13.41
C THR A 7 3.21 -9.11 -12.07
N ALA A 8 2.73 -9.73 -10.98
CA ALA A 8 3.25 -9.54 -9.63
C ALA A 8 3.56 -10.88 -8.96
N THR A 9 4.66 -10.96 -8.25
CA THR A 9 4.98 -12.10 -7.39
C THR A 9 4.15 -12.05 -6.11
N MET A 10 4.00 -13.18 -5.41
CA MET A 10 3.34 -13.20 -4.10
C MET A 10 4.01 -12.26 -3.08
N ASP A 11 5.32 -12.11 -3.18
CA ASP A 11 6.09 -11.17 -2.36
C ASP A 11 5.69 -9.70 -2.66
N ASP A 12 5.56 -9.33 -3.92
CA ASP A 12 5.12 -7.98 -4.31
C ASP A 12 3.66 -7.72 -3.90
N ILE A 13 2.80 -8.71 -4.03
CA ILE A 13 1.40 -8.65 -3.59
C ILE A 13 1.32 -8.40 -2.09
N GLY A 14 2.08 -9.16 -1.29
CA GLY A 14 2.14 -8.98 0.15
C GLY A 14 2.67 -7.60 0.55
N PHE A 15 3.76 -7.17 -0.09
CA PHE A 15 4.35 -5.85 0.13
C PHE A 15 3.34 -4.72 -0.17
N ARG A 16 2.71 -4.76 -1.34
CA ARG A 16 1.74 -3.75 -1.76
C ARG A 16 0.50 -3.73 -0.87
N ALA A 17 -0.02 -4.89 -0.49
CA ALA A 17 -1.18 -4.98 0.39
C ALA A 17 -0.90 -4.35 1.77
N ALA A 18 0.25 -4.64 2.36
CA ALA A 18 0.65 -4.00 3.61
C ALA A 18 0.88 -2.50 3.45
N THR A 19 1.51 -2.08 2.33
CA THR A 19 1.78 -0.65 2.06
C THR A 19 0.49 0.15 1.86
N ALA A 20 -0.54 -0.40 1.24
CA ALA A 20 -1.84 0.26 1.11
C ALA A 20 -2.43 0.59 2.50
N ASN A 21 -2.45 -0.38 3.41
CA ASN A 21 -2.90 -0.15 4.79
C ASN A 21 -1.99 0.83 5.57
N LEU A 22 -0.67 0.78 5.34
CA LEU A 22 0.25 1.77 5.90
C LEU A 22 -0.04 3.18 5.36
N SER A 23 -0.50 3.28 4.12
CA SER A 23 -0.89 4.56 3.50
C SER A 23 -2.10 5.17 4.19
N ASP A 24 -3.12 4.38 4.54
CA ASP A 24 -4.26 4.83 5.35
C ASP A 24 -3.83 5.38 6.71
N ILE A 25 -2.92 4.67 7.39
CA ILE A 25 -2.34 5.12 8.66
C ILE A 25 -1.58 6.44 8.49
N ALA A 26 -0.82 6.57 7.39
CA ALA A 26 -0.11 7.80 7.05
C ALA A 26 -1.07 8.97 6.82
N ALA A 27 -2.16 8.75 6.09
CA ALA A 27 -3.17 9.77 5.82
C ALA A 27 -3.85 10.29 7.10
N MET A 28 -3.94 9.45 8.13
CA MET A 28 -4.43 9.85 9.44
C MET A 28 -3.36 10.52 10.33
N GLY A 29 -2.10 10.57 9.90
CA GLY A 29 -0.98 11.07 10.70
C GLY A 29 -0.64 10.18 11.89
N ALA A 30 -0.99 8.90 11.82
CA ALA A 30 -0.84 7.94 12.89
C ALA A 30 0.49 7.18 12.84
N THR A 31 0.84 6.53 13.94
CA THR A 31 1.94 5.58 14.04
C THR A 31 1.37 4.17 13.93
N PRO A 32 1.71 3.38 12.91
CA PRO A 32 1.25 2.01 12.76
C PRO A 32 1.85 1.13 13.86
N GLN A 33 1.09 0.15 14.35
CA GLN A 33 1.53 -0.73 15.44
C GLN A 33 1.30 -2.21 15.17
N TYR A 34 0.07 -2.59 14.80
CA TYR A 34 -0.30 -4.01 14.73
C TYR A 34 -1.03 -4.32 13.44
N LEU A 35 -0.71 -5.49 12.88
CA LEU A 35 -1.31 -6.03 11.67
C LEU A 35 -2.04 -7.33 11.98
N LEU A 36 -3.28 -7.46 11.47
CA LEU A 36 -4.01 -8.71 11.37
C LEU A 36 -4.22 -9.06 9.90
N VAL A 37 -4.17 -10.34 9.58
CA VAL A 37 -4.26 -10.83 8.19
C VAL A 37 -5.31 -11.91 8.09
N SER A 38 -6.35 -11.68 7.29
CA SER A 38 -7.29 -12.73 6.88
C SER A 38 -6.96 -13.17 5.47
N LEU A 39 -6.68 -14.46 5.30
CA LEU A 39 -6.22 -15.04 4.06
C LEU A 39 -7.11 -16.22 3.66
N ALA A 40 -7.67 -16.20 2.44
CA ALA A 40 -8.29 -17.36 1.87
C ALA A 40 -7.46 -17.89 0.69
N ILE A 41 -7.14 -19.19 0.76
CA ILE A 41 -6.18 -19.87 -0.12
C ILE A 41 -6.90 -20.83 -1.04
N PRO A 42 -6.74 -20.74 -2.38
CA PRO A 42 -7.32 -21.71 -3.28
C PRO A 42 -6.64 -23.08 -3.12
N ARG A 43 -7.33 -24.16 -3.51
CA ARG A 43 -6.77 -25.53 -3.44
C ARG A 43 -5.45 -25.71 -4.18
N THR A 44 -5.20 -24.88 -5.20
CA THR A 44 -3.93 -24.85 -5.95
C THR A 44 -2.85 -24.02 -5.27
N GLY A 45 -3.17 -23.37 -4.14
CA GLY A 45 -2.22 -22.52 -3.40
C GLY A 45 -1.18 -23.37 -2.68
N ALA A 46 0.09 -23.10 -2.95
CA ALA A 46 1.21 -23.77 -2.31
C ALA A 46 1.67 -23.03 -1.06
N SER A 47 2.13 -23.78 -0.05
CA SER A 47 2.73 -23.23 1.17
C SER A 47 3.84 -22.20 0.87
N ARG A 48 4.66 -22.45 -0.16
CA ARG A 48 5.69 -21.51 -0.60
C ARG A 48 5.13 -20.15 -0.98
N GLN A 49 3.96 -20.10 -1.61
CA GLN A 49 3.29 -18.83 -2.00
C GLN A 49 2.83 -18.06 -0.77
N VAL A 50 2.33 -18.74 0.24
CA VAL A 50 1.97 -18.14 1.54
C VAL A 50 3.20 -17.52 2.20
N HIS A 51 4.31 -18.25 2.28
CA HIS A 51 5.56 -17.73 2.83
C HIS A 51 6.06 -16.49 2.07
N GLN A 52 5.99 -16.48 0.74
CA GLN A 52 6.37 -15.32 -0.06
C GLN A 52 5.46 -14.13 0.22
N LEU A 53 4.15 -14.33 0.33
CA LEU A 53 3.17 -13.30 0.65
C LEU A 53 3.49 -12.63 2.00
N TYR A 54 3.66 -13.43 3.05
CA TYR A 54 4.01 -12.91 4.38
C TYR A 54 5.39 -12.25 4.41
N ARG A 55 6.37 -12.77 3.68
CA ARG A 55 7.68 -12.13 3.55
C ARG A 55 7.56 -10.72 2.99
N GLY A 56 6.77 -10.54 1.92
CA GLY A 56 6.51 -9.24 1.32
C GLY A 56 5.79 -8.29 2.28
N MET A 57 4.73 -8.76 2.95
CA MET A 57 4.04 -7.97 3.98
C MET A 57 4.99 -7.48 5.07
N MET A 58 5.79 -8.40 5.62
CA MET A 58 6.72 -8.05 6.68
C MET A 58 7.86 -7.15 6.20
N ALA A 59 8.27 -7.24 4.93
CA ALA A 59 9.24 -6.31 4.36
C ALA A 59 8.71 -4.86 4.33
N ALA A 60 7.41 -4.66 4.08
CA ALA A 60 6.78 -3.34 4.19
C ALA A 60 6.59 -2.88 5.65
N CYS A 61 6.27 -3.79 6.55
CA CYS A 61 5.96 -3.50 7.95
C CYS A 61 7.18 -3.21 8.83
N ARG A 62 8.29 -3.94 8.63
CA ARG A 62 9.50 -3.86 9.46
C ARG A 62 10.07 -2.46 9.65
N PRO A 63 10.21 -1.61 8.62
CA PRO A 63 10.73 -0.25 8.79
C PRO A 63 9.91 0.59 9.77
N HIS A 64 8.63 0.25 9.92
CA HIS A 64 7.67 0.94 10.77
C HIS A 64 7.43 0.22 12.12
N ARG A 65 8.17 -0.88 12.40
CA ARG A 65 8.05 -1.69 13.61
C ARG A 65 6.64 -2.25 13.84
N VAL A 66 5.91 -2.53 12.80
CA VAL A 66 4.57 -3.13 12.87
C VAL A 66 4.68 -4.60 13.22
N GLY A 67 3.98 -5.01 14.28
CA GLY A 67 3.89 -6.40 14.71
C GLY A 67 2.70 -7.12 14.06
N LEU A 68 2.93 -8.29 13.48
CA LEU A 68 1.86 -9.21 13.09
C LEU A 68 1.35 -9.91 14.35
N ILE A 69 0.09 -9.67 14.74
CA ILE A 69 -0.48 -10.15 16.01
C ILE A 69 -1.52 -11.25 15.83
N GLY A 70 -1.93 -11.55 14.61
CA GLY A 70 -2.90 -12.62 14.35
C GLY A 70 -3.59 -12.49 13.01
N GLY A 71 -4.69 -13.24 12.90
CA GLY A 71 -5.51 -13.28 11.71
C GLY A 71 -6.23 -14.62 11.57
N ASP A 72 -6.71 -14.89 10.37
CA ASP A 72 -7.37 -16.16 10.03
C ASP A 72 -6.88 -16.66 8.68
N THR A 73 -6.87 -17.99 8.53
CA THR A 73 -6.54 -18.63 7.26
C THR A 73 -7.59 -19.69 6.93
N SER A 74 -8.24 -19.52 5.80
CA SER A 74 -9.32 -20.39 5.35
C SER A 74 -9.09 -20.86 3.91
N ALA A 75 -9.91 -21.83 3.46
CA ALA A 75 -9.91 -22.29 2.08
C ALA A 75 -10.76 -21.37 1.20
N SER A 76 -10.35 -21.22 -0.06
CA SER A 76 -11.12 -20.54 -1.10
C SER A 76 -11.48 -21.48 -2.23
N CYS A 77 -12.68 -21.32 -2.77
CA CYS A 77 -13.16 -22.10 -3.91
C CYS A 77 -12.63 -21.59 -5.26
N SER A 78 -12.20 -20.34 -5.35
CA SER A 78 -11.92 -19.70 -6.65
C SER A 78 -10.52 -19.11 -6.77
N GLY A 79 -10.02 -18.39 -5.78
CA GLY A 79 -8.77 -17.66 -5.90
C GLY A 79 -8.20 -17.19 -4.56
N TRP A 80 -7.14 -16.45 -4.60
CA TRP A 80 -6.57 -15.82 -3.43
C TRP A 80 -7.43 -14.64 -3.00
N PHE A 81 -7.78 -14.61 -1.72
CA PHE A 81 -8.40 -13.45 -1.09
C PHE A 81 -7.54 -13.03 0.10
N LEU A 82 -7.32 -11.72 0.19
CA LEU A 82 -6.45 -11.13 1.21
C LEU A 82 -7.13 -9.90 1.77
N SER A 83 -7.33 -9.88 3.09
CA SER A 83 -7.82 -8.73 3.84
C SER A 83 -6.88 -8.44 4.98
N LEU A 84 -6.43 -7.19 5.09
CA LEU A 84 -5.55 -6.72 6.14
C LEU A 84 -6.29 -5.71 7.00
N THR A 85 -6.03 -5.78 8.31
CA THR A 85 -6.45 -4.75 9.27
C THR A 85 -5.20 -4.22 9.96
N LEU A 86 -4.89 -2.94 9.76
CA LEU A 86 -3.77 -2.28 10.38
C LEU A 86 -4.27 -1.34 11.48
N ILE A 87 -3.75 -1.51 12.69
CA ILE A 87 -4.06 -0.69 13.85
C ILE A 87 -2.89 0.26 14.09
N GLY A 88 -3.21 1.53 14.28
CA GLY A 88 -2.24 2.56 14.61
C GLY A 88 -2.71 3.45 15.74
N MET A 89 -1.82 4.30 16.22
CA MET A 89 -2.12 5.29 17.25
C MET A 89 -1.76 6.69 16.77
N VAL A 90 -2.61 7.64 17.10
CA VAL A 90 -2.37 9.06 16.87
C VAL A 90 -2.56 9.81 18.19
N PRO A 91 -1.75 10.84 18.48
CA PRO A 91 -1.94 11.65 19.69
C PRO A 91 -3.35 12.27 19.73
N PRO A 92 -3.92 12.48 20.93
CA PRO A 92 -5.25 13.07 21.05
C PRO A 92 -5.38 14.39 20.29
N ARG A 93 -6.49 14.52 19.54
CA ARG A 93 -6.81 15.72 18.73
C ARG A 93 -5.81 16.01 17.59
N LYS A 94 -5.00 15.02 17.18
CA LYS A 94 -4.02 15.14 16.08
C LYS A 94 -4.40 14.29 14.87
N ALA A 95 -5.45 13.47 14.95
CA ALA A 95 -5.89 12.70 13.81
C ALA A 95 -6.28 13.61 12.64
N LEU A 96 -5.76 13.30 11.48
CA LEU A 96 -6.19 13.90 10.22
C LEU A 96 -7.38 13.09 9.68
N PHE A 97 -8.32 13.78 9.09
CA PHE A 97 -9.52 13.18 8.50
C PHE A 97 -9.64 13.62 7.05
N ARG A 98 -10.34 12.85 6.25
CA ARG A 98 -10.65 13.20 4.85
C ARG A 98 -11.72 14.31 4.72
N HIS A 99 -12.46 14.62 5.79
CA HIS A 99 -13.32 15.78 5.88
C HIS A 99 -12.61 16.88 6.66
N GLY A 100 -12.90 18.13 6.35
CA GLY A 100 -12.30 19.28 7.05
C GLY A 100 -11.69 20.31 6.11
N ALA A 101 -11.50 19.96 4.84
CA ALA A 101 -11.07 20.91 3.82
C ALA A 101 -12.10 22.04 3.63
N ARG A 102 -11.63 23.24 3.35
CA ARG A 102 -12.43 24.46 3.21
C ARG A 102 -12.16 25.10 1.84
N ILE A 103 -13.11 25.88 1.37
CA ILE A 103 -12.92 26.69 0.16
C ILE A 103 -11.75 27.66 0.41
N GLY A 104 -10.77 27.64 -0.50
CA GLY A 104 -9.54 28.43 -0.39
C GLY A 104 -8.34 27.64 0.11
N ASP A 105 -8.52 26.41 0.61
CA ASP A 105 -7.40 25.54 0.95
C ASP A 105 -6.61 25.15 -0.31
N LEU A 106 -5.30 25.04 -0.19
CA LEU A 106 -4.42 24.58 -1.25
C LEU A 106 -4.33 23.06 -1.22
N LEU A 107 -4.39 22.44 -2.39
CA LEU A 107 -4.26 21.00 -2.56
C LEU A 107 -2.79 20.62 -2.83
N TYR A 108 -2.25 19.75 -2.01
CA TYR A 108 -0.89 19.22 -2.14
C TYR A 108 -0.90 17.71 -2.28
N VAL A 109 0.10 17.18 -2.95
CA VAL A 109 0.37 15.74 -3.04
C VAL A 109 1.84 15.47 -2.70
N THR A 110 2.11 14.37 -2.01
CA THR A 110 3.47 13.90 -1.73
C THR A 110 3.97 13.01 -2.87
N GLY A 111 5.03 13.43 -3.54
CA GLY A 111 5.61 12.70 -4.68
C GLY A 111 4.92 13.04 -6.01
N THR A 112 4.94 12.08 -6.94
CA THR A 112 4.43 12.23 -8.30
C THR A 112 3.19 11.35 -8.53
N ILE A 113 2.24 11.88 -9.27
CA ILE A 113 0.98 11.19 -9.64
C ILE A 113 1.19 10.50 -10.99
N GLY A 114 0.59 9.31 -11.15
CA GLY A 114 0.59 8.57 -12.42
C GLY A 114 1.70 7.53 -12.56
N ASP A 115 2.75 7.56 -11.75
CA ASP A 115 3.87 6.62 -11.82
C ASP A 115 3.41 5.16 -11.69
N SER A 116 2.52 4.87 -10.75
CA SER A 116 1.99 3.52 -10.53
C SER A 116 1.16 3.04 -11.71
N LEU A 117 0.31 3.89 -12.30
CA LEU A 117 -0.46 3.57 -13.49
C LEU A 117 0.44 3.30 -14.69
N ALA A 118 1.46 4.13 -14.88
CA ALA A 118 2.47 3.91 -15.94
C ALA A 118 3.21 2.58 -15.71
N GLY A 119 3.60 2.28 -14.48
CA GLY A 119 4.21 1.00 -14.11
C GLY A 119 3.32 -0.21 -14.38
N MET A 120 2.03 -0.12 -14.04
CA MET A 120 1.04 -1.15 -14.33
C MET A 120 0.91 -1.40 -15.84
N LYS A 121 0.82 -0.33 -16.64
CA LYS A 121 0.76 -0.46 -18.10
C LYS A 121 2.02 -1.13 -18.66
N LEU A 122 3.20 -0.78 -18.17
CA LEU A 122 4.46 -1.40 -18.57
C LEU A 122 4.56 -2.89 -18.20
N LEU A 123 3.90 -3.33 -17.14
CA LEU A 123 3.83 -4.73 -16.73
C LEU A 123 2.83 -5.53 -17.58
N ASN A 124 1.74 -4.91 -18.02
CA ASN A 124 0.69 -5.57 -18.81
C ASN A 124 0.93 -5.51 -20.33
N GLU A 125 1.63 -4.48 -20.80
CA GLU A 125 1.97 -4.34 -22.22
C GLU A 125 3.25 -5.13 -22.54
N LEU A 126 3.25 -5.78 -23.71
CA LEU A 126 4.43 -6.50 -24.22
C LEU A 126 5.68 -5.59 -24.19
N PRO A 127 6.84 -6.10 -23.77
CA PRO A 127 8.03 -5.32 -23.43
C PRO A 127 8.63 -4.44 -24.53
N HIS A 128 8.05 -4.40 -25.71
CA HIS A 128 8.71 -3.86 -26.92
C HIS A 128 8.18 -2.50 -27.41
N ARG A 129 7.18 -1.89 -26.77
CA ARG A 129 6.54 -0.67 -27.32
C ARG A 129 7.03 0.67 -26.80
N ALA A 130 7.76 0.74 -25.71
CA ALA A 130 8.25 2.02 -25.21
C ALA A 130 9.78 2.07 -25.22
N ALA A 131 10.35 3.03 -25.92
CA ALA A 131 11.78 3.36 -25.91
C ALA A 131 12.20 3.96 -24.54
N LEU A 132 11.85 3.29 -23.43
CA LEU A 132 12.21 3.69 -22.08
C LEU A 132 13.53 3.06 -21.68
N SER A 133 14.41 3.84 -21.03
CA SER A 133 15.61 3.29 -20.42
C SER A 133 15.25 2.26 -19.34
N THR A 134 16.12 1.30 -19.11
CA THR A 134 15.97 0.29 -18.05
C THR A 134 15.70 0.94 -16.69
N ARG A 135 16.38 2.05 -16.40
CA ARG A 135 16.21 2.80 -15.14
C ARG A 135 14.79 3.34 -15.00
N HIS A 136 14.23 3.95 -16.04
CA HIS A 136 12.87 4.48 -16.00
C HIS A 136 11.83 3.36 -15.88
N ARG A 137 12.04 2.24 -16.61
CA ARG A 137 11.17 1.07 -16.49
C ARG A 137 11.18 0.51 -15.05
N GLN A 138 12.34 0.30 -14.46
CA GLN A 138 12.48 -0.18 -13.08
C GLN A 138 11.84 0.77 -12.08
N PHE A 139 12.01 2.08 -12.23
CA PHE A 139 11.38 3.07 -11.38
C PHE A 139 9.86 2.96 -11.43
N LEU A 140 9.26 3.01 -12.61
CA LEU A 140 7.80 2.99 -12.77
C LEU A 140 7.18 1.67 -12.31
N THR A 141 7.77 0.53 -12.68
CA THR A 141 7.29 -0.79 -12.23
C THR A 141 7.45 -0.95 -10.72
N GLY A 142 8.55 -0.43 -10.15
CA GLY A 142 8.77 -0.40 -8.71
C GLY A 142 7.72 0.45 -7.99
N ARG A 143 7.34 1.60 -8.53
CA ARG A 143 6.26 2.44 -7.99
C ARG A 143 4.91 1.73 -7.96
N HIS A 144 4.66 0.81 -8.88
CA HIS A 144 3.44 0.00 -8.90
C HIS A 144 3.51 -1.20 -7.95
N LEU A 145 4.57 -1.98 -8.03
CA LEU A 145 4.70 -3.24 -7.26
C LEU A 145 5.06 -3.00 -5.80
N ARG A 146 5.89 -1.99 -5.53
CA ARG A 146 6.43 -1.68 -4.19
C ARG A 146 6.33 -0.18 -3.88
N PRO A 147 5.11 0.35 -3.74
CA PRO A 147 4.90 1.76 -3.39
C PRO A 147 5.47 2.06 -2.00
N THR A 148 5.60 3.34 -1.68
CA THR A 148 6.10 3.83 -0.39
C THR A 148 4.98 4.52 0.36
N ALA A 149 4.63 4.05 1.56
CA ALA A 149 3.74 4.75 2.46
C ALA A 149 4.43 6.01 3.04
N ARG A 150 3.69 7.09 3.15
CA ARG A 150 4.19 8.42 3.56
C ARG A 150 3.98 8.66 5.06
N ILE A 151 4.42 7.71 5.90
CA ILE A 151 4.19 7.73 7.36
C ILE A 151 4.83 8.99 7.98
N ALA A 152 6.08 9.28 7.66
CA ALA A 152 6.79 10.43 8.24
C ALA A 152 6.14 11.76 7.86
N GLU A 153 5.74 11.90 6.59
CA GLU A 153 5.06 13.09 6.09
C GLU A 153 3.69 13.27 6.77
N GLY A 154 2.90 12.20 6.86
CA GLY A 154 1.59 12.22 7.53
C GLY A 154 1.70 12.61 9.01
N GLN A 155 2.63 12.01 9.74
CA GLN A 155 2.90 12.34 11.14
C GLN A 155 3.34 13.79 11.31
N TRP A 156 4.20 14.28 10.43
CA TRP A 156 4.66 15.66 10.47
C TRP A 156 3.50 16.65 10.25
N LEU A 157 2.66 16.41 9.24
CA LEU A 157 1.46 17.23 8.98
C LEU A 157 0.50 17.25 10.17
N SER A 158 0.28 16.09 10.79
CA SER A 158 -0.58 15.93 11.97
C SER A 158 -0.05 16.71 13.17
N VAL A 159 1.21 16.53 13.53
CA VAL A 159 1.83 17.15 14.70
C VAL A 159 1.86 18.68 14.57
N HIS A 160 2.23 19.19 13.40
CA HIS A 160 2.35 20.62 13.16
C HIS A 160 1.05 21.30 12.73
N ARG A 161 -0.04 20.54 12.54
CA ARG A 161 -1.37 21.06 12.13
C ARG A 161 -1.35 21.85 10.82
N PHE A 162 -0.53 21.43 9.85
CA PHE A 162 -0.45 22.09 8.55
C PHE A 162 -1.54 21.63 7.57
N ALA A 163 -2.18 20.50 7.82
CA ALA A 163 -3.27 20.00 6.98
C ALA A 163 -4.62 20.17 7.70
N THR A 164 -5.60 20.69 6.99
CA THR A 164 -7.00 20.74 7.41
C THR A 164 -7.74 19.45 7.11
N SER A 165 -7.26 18.70 6.09
CA SER A 165 -7.79 17.43 5.64
C SER A 165 -6.68 16.62 4.98
N ALA A 166 -6.77 15.31 5.03
CA ALA A 166 -5.84 14.41 4.34
C ALA A 166 -6.55 13.13 3.93
N ILE A 167 -6.12 12.58 2.81
CA ILE A 167 -6.54 11.28 2.30
C ILE A 167 -5.33 10.64 1.59
N ASP A 168 -5.24 9.34 1.61
CA ASP A 168 -4.26 8.65 0.76
C ASP A 168 -4.81 8.51 -0.68
N ILE A 169 -3.91 8.21 -1.61
CA ILE A 169 -4.23 8.00 -3.02
C ILE A 169 -3.78 6.62 -3.51
N SER A 170 -3.82 5.62 -2.62
CA SER A 170 -3.44 4.24 -2.94
C SER A 170 -4.30 3.63 -4.05
N ASP A 171 -5.56 4.04 -4.13
CA ASP A 171 -6.53 3.64 -5.17
C ASP A 171 -6.60 4.62 -6.36
N GLY A 172 -5.83 5.71 -6.31
CA GLY A 172 -5.81 6.76 -7.33
C GLY A 172 -6.66 7.97 -6.97
N LEU A 173 -6.70 8.92 -7.91
CA LEU A 173 -7.56 10.10 -7.86
C LEU A 173 -8.80 9.80 -8.70
N SER A 174 -9.85 9.29 -8.12
CA SER A 174 -11.15 9.06 -8.78
C SER A 174 -12.27 9.79 -8.04
#